data_f2d507f4e40f3bff2596171122e345d0
#
_entry.id   f2d507f4e40f3bff2596171122e345d0
#
_cell.length_a   1.000
_cell.length_b   1.000
_cell.length_c   1.000
_cell.angle_alpha   90.00
_cell.angle_beta   90.00
_cell.angle_gamma   90.00
#
_symmetry.space_group_name_H-M   'P 1'
#
loop_
_entity.id
_entity.type
_entity.pdbx_description
1 polymer ?
#
loop_
_entity_poly.entity_id
_entity_poly.type
_entity_poly.pdbx_seq_one_letter_code
_entity_poly.pdbx_strand_id
1 'polypeptide(L)'
;MKIGYPCVNEAMDCSAANTFRLASYSEERLVAAVTANLACLRRMLEWNVAQGLLFFRMGSGIVPFGSHEINTFPWQTHFAAGFREIGDYIKANNLRVSFHPDQFVVLNSPSPDIVRRSIQELVYQGSMLDLMGLDGTAKLQIHVGGLYGERELAMSRFAQVHATLPEAVKARVVVENDDRLFPLRDCLHLHELTGVPILFDNFHHECLNHGEPMHEALRLAAATWHPARD
;
A
#
# COMPACT_ATOMS: atom_id res chain seq x y z
N MET A 1 0.21 -19.65 -7.47
CA MET A 1 0.67 -18.24 -7.65
C MET A 1 -0.48 -17.43 -8.22
N LYS A 2 -0.70 -16.18 -7.74
CA LYS A 2 -1.70 -15.26 -8.28
C LYS A 2 -0.97 -14.20 -9.10
N ILE A 3 -1.49 -13.90 -10.29
CA ILE A 3 -0.95 -12.89 -11.21
C ILE A 3 -1.90 -11.71 -11.24
N GLY A 4 -1.40 -10.51 -11.44
CA GLY A 4 -2.20 -9.29 -11.52
C GLY A 4 -1.39 -8.08 -11.99
N TYR A 5 -1.94 -6.90 -11.76
CA TYR A 5 -1.39 -5.62 -12.22
C TYR A 5 -1.71 -4.49 -11.22
N PRO A 6 -1.04 -3.33 -11.33
CA PRO A 6 -1.28 -2.20 -10.44
C PRO A 6 -2.31 -1.20 -10.98
N CYS A 7 -3.12 -0.67 -10.10
CA CYS A 7 -3.87 0.57 -10.12
C CYS A 7 -4.85 0.80 -11.27
N VAL A 8 -4.43 0.72 -12.53
CA VAL A 8 -5.22 1.14 -13.70
C VAL A 8 -5.52 -0.03 -14.60
N ASN A 9 -6.77 -0.15 -15.03
CA ASN A 9 -7.19 -1.11 -16.03
C ASN A 9 -7.54 -0.37 -17.33
N GLU A 10 -6.62 -0.41 -18.29
CA GLU A 10 -6.76 0.26 -19.60
C GLU A 10 -7.89 -0.30 -20.47
N ALA A 11 -8.43 -1.48 -20.14
CA ALA A 11 -9.56 -2.07 -20.85
C ALA A 11 -10.92 -1.54 -20.37
N MET A 12 -10.93 -0.62 -19.39
CA MET A 12 -12.16 -0.10 -18.81
C MET A 12 -12.31 1.40 -19.06
N ASP A 13 -13.55 1.84 -19.14
CA ASP A 13 -13.96 3.23 -19.36
C ASP A 13 -14.19 4.03 -18.06
N CYS A 14 -13.68 3.55 -16.93
CA CYS A 14 -13.86 4.20 -15.64
C CYS A 14 -12.55 4.24 -14.83
N SER A 15 -12.51 5.09 -13.82
CA SER A 15 -11.40 5.21 -12.87
C SER A 15 -11.88 4.97 -11.45
N ALA A 16 -11.08 4.22 -10.67
CA ALA A 16 -11.28 4.06 -9.22
C ALA A 16 -10.52 5.12 -8.40
N ALA A 17 -9.99 6.16 -9.05
CA ALA A 17 -9.22 7.23 -8.44
C ALA A 17 -9.66 8.62 -8.92
N ASN A 18 -10.97 8.80 -9.18
CA ASN A 18 -11.51 10.13 -9.47
C ASN A 18 -11.24 11.06 -8.29
N THR A 19 -10.74 12.26 -8.58
CA THR A 19 -10.41 13.28 -7.59
C THR A 19 -10.73 14.67 -8.11
N PHE A 20 -10.53 15.68 -7.27
CA PHE A 20 -10.75 17.08 -7.61
C PHE A 20 -9.75 17.97 -6.86
N ARG A 21 -9.66 19.24 -7.23
CA ARG A 21 -8.70 20.17 -6.62
C ARG A 21 -9.10 20.46 -5.16
N LEU A 22 -8.11 20.56 -4.27
CA LEU A 22 -8.31 20.91 -2.85
C LEU A 22 -9.16 22.18 -2.67
N ALA A 23 -8.91 23.23 -3.47
CA ALA A 23 -9.68 24.47 -3.44
C ALA A 23 -11.17 24.32 -3.81
N SER A 24 -11.55 23.14 -4.34
CA SER A 24 -12.93 22.81 -4.72
C SER A 24 -13.55 21.76 -3.80
N TYR A 25 -12.96 21.55 -2.62
CA TYR A 25 -13.48 20.56 -1.68
C TYR A 25 -14.91 20.91 -1.25
N SER A 26 -15.80 19.92 -1.34
CA SER A 26 -17.10 19.89 -0.70
C SER A 26 -17.50 18.45 -0.41
N GLU A 27 -18.38 18.24 0.56
CA GLU A 27 -18.86 16.91 0.92
C GLU A 27 -19.60 16.24 -0.24
N GLU A 28 -20.40 17.00 -1.00
CA GLU A 28 -21.13 16.48 -2.18
C GLU A 28 -20.16 15.96 -3.26
N ARG A 29 -19.08 16.70 -3.52
CA ARG A 29 -18.05 16.26 -4.47
C ARG A 29 -17.30 15.05 -3.97
N LEU A 30 -16.98 15.02 -2.67
CA LEU A 30 -16.36 13.84 -2.05
C LEU A 30 -17.25 12.62 -2.20
N VAL A 31 -18.53 12.74 -1.83
CA VAL A 31 -19.50 11.64 -1.92
C VAL A 31 -19.64 11.16 -3.35
N ALA A 32 -19.79 12.08 -4.32
CA ALA A 32 -19.89 11.72 -5.73
C ALA A 32 -18.63 10.99 -6.23
N ALA A 33 -17.44 11.48 -5.90
CA ALA A 33 -16.17 10.88 -6.32
C ALA A 33 -15.98 9.49 -5.72
N VAL A 34 -16.19 9.33 -4.40
CA VAL A 34 -16.02 8.03 -3.73
C VAL A 34 -17.05 7.01 -4.24
N THR A 35 -18.30 7.42 -4.45
CA THR A 35 -19.33 6.54 -5.03
C THR A 35 -18.90 6.03 -6.41
N ALA A 36 -18.42 6.91 -7.28
CA ALA A 36 -17.94 6.53 -8.59
C ALA A 36 -16.68 5.62 -8.52
N ASN A 37 -15.76 5.92 -7.61
CA ASN A 37 -14.55 5.15 -7.39
C ASN A 37 -14.85 3.72 -6.90
N LEU A 38 -15.74 3.56 -5.93
CA LEU A 38 -16.15 2.25 -5.43
C LEU A 38 -16.88 1.43 -6.50
N ALA A 39 -17.77 2.06 -7.28
CA ALA A 39 -18.45 1.41 -8.38
C ALA A 39 -17.46 0.93 -9.47
N CYS A 40 -16.47 1.76 -9.82
CA CYS A 40 -15.44 1.36 -10.77
C CYS A 40 -14.53 0.27 -10.21
N LEU A 41 -14.08 0.38 -8.95
CA LEU A 41 -13.28 -0.66 -8.30
C LEU A 41 -13.99 -2.01 -8.32
N ARG A 42 -15.29 -2.05 -8.04
CA ARG A 42 -16.10 -3.26 -8.12
C ARG A 42 -16.07 -3.86 -9.53
N ARG A 43 -16.29 -3.06 -10.56
CA ARG A 43 -16.21 -3.51 -11.96
C ARG A 43 -14.82 -4.02 -12.33
N MET A 44 -13.75 -3.36 -11.87
CA MET A 44 -12.36 -3.81 -12.09
C MET A 44 -12.12 -5.18 -11.48
N LEU A 45 -12.58 -5.42 -10.26
CA LEU A 45 -12.43 -6.71 -9.58
C LEU A 45 -13.23 -7.82 -10.30
N GLU A 46 -14.45 -7.53 -10.78
CA GLU A 46 -15.25 -8.45 -11.57
C GLU A 46 -14.55 -8.83 -12.89
N TRP A 47 -14.00 -7.83 -13.57
CA TRP A 47 -13.24 -8.05 -14.80
C TRP A 47 -11.97 -8.90 -14.50
N ASN A 48 -11.26 -8.60 -13.43
CA ASN A 48 -10.08 -9.36 -13.02
C ASN A 48 -10.38 -10.84 -12.77
N VAL A 49 -11.47 -11.13 -12.08
CA VAL A 49 -11.92 -12.51 -11.84
C VAL A 49 -12.24 -13.21 -13.16
N ALA A 50 -12.98 -12.53 -14.05
CA ALA A 50 -13.32 -13.07 -15.37
C ALA A 50 -12.09 -13.37 -16.25
N GLN A 51 -10.98 -12.63 -16.06
CA GLN A 51 -9.71 -12.85 -16.77
C GLN A 51 -8.75 -13.78 -16.04
N GLY A 52 -9.10 -14.28 -14.85
CA GLY A 52 -8.19 -15.10 -14.03
C GLY A 52 -7.04 -14.33 -13.37
N LEU A 53 -7.12 -12.99 -13.31
CA LEU A 53 -6.14 -12.11 -12.68
C LEU A 53 -6.49 -11.93 -11.20
N LEU A 54 -6.00 -12.83 -10.35
CA LEU A 54 -6.41 -12.94 -8.96
C LEU A 54 -5.53 -12.13 -7.97
N PHE A 55 -4.67 -11.26 -8.48
CA PHE A 55 -3.97 -10.24 -7.68
C PHE A 55 -4.26 -8.85 -8.24
N PHE A 56 -4.53 -7.89 -7.37
CA PHE A 56 -4.72 -6.51 -7.78
C PHE A 56 -4.11 -5.53 -6.77
N ARG A 57 -3.19 -4.68 -7.22
CA ARG A 57 -2.67 -3.57 -6.41
C ARG A 57 -3.58 -2.37 -6.63
N MET A 58 -4.43 -2.06 -5.64
CA MET A 58 -5.39 -0.96 -5.69
C MET A 58 -4.67 0.39 -5.64
N GLY A 59 -5.22 1.38 -6.33
CA GLY A 59 -4.74 2.77 -6.24
C GLY A 59 -5.14 3.42 -4.90
N SER A 60 -4.29 4.28 -4.37
CA SER A 60 -4.50 4.98 -3.09
C SER A 60 -5.63 6.04 -3.12
N GLY A 61 -6.03 6.49 -4.31
CA GLY A 61 -6.97 7.60 -4.50
C GLY A 61 -8.46 7.25 -4.41
N ILE A 62 -8.85 6.13 -3.80
CA ILE A 62 -10.27 5.71 -3.70
C ILE A 62 -11.10 6.75 -2.96
N VAL A 63 -10.58 7.31 -1.86
CA VAL A 63 -11.21 8.42 -1.14
C VAL A 63 -10.34 9.67 -1.30
N PRO A 64 -10.76 10.66 -2.10
CA PRO A 64 -10.03 11.91 -2.25
C PRO A 64 -9.78 12.56 -0.88
N PHE A 65 -8.54 12.99 -0.64
CA PHE A 65 -8.13 13.61 0.63
C PHE A 65 -8.40 12.75 1.87
N GLY A 66 -8.41 11.42 1.75
CA GLY A 66 -8.79 10.51 2.84
C GLY A 66 -7.91 10.62 4.10
N SER A 67 -6.64 10.98 3.95
CA SER A 67 -5.68 11.25 5.03
C SER A 67 -5.51 12.74 5.36
N HIS A 68 -6.11 13.66 4.57
CA HIS A 68 -5.90 15.10 4.69
C HIS A 68 -6.90 15.72 5.68
N GLU A 69 -6.44 16.67 6.49
CA GLU A 69 -7.23 17.36 7.53
C GLU A 69 -8.45 18.12 7.02
N ILE A 70 -8.48 18.49 5.73
CA ILE A 70 -9.66 19.13 5.12
C ILE A 70 -10.85 18.19 5.05
N ASN A 71 -10.61 16.88 5.03
CA ASN A 71 -11.66 15.88 4.94
C ASN A 71 -12.20 15.55 6.34
N THR A 72 -13.17 16.34 6.79
CA THR A 72 -13.87 16.13 8.06
C THR A 72 -15.13 15.29 7.90
N PHE A 73 -15.50 14.91 6.67
CA PHE A 73 -16.64 14.07 6.40
C PHE A 73 -16.43 12.65 6.95
N PRO A 74 -17.39 12.06 7.65
CA PRO A 74 -17.26 10.71 8.23
C PRO A 74 -17.38 9.62 7.17
N TRP A 75 -16.49 9.65 6.17
CA TRP A 75 -16.51 8.77 5.00
C TRP A 75 -16.45 7.29 5.38
N GLN A 76 -15.76 6.94 6.48
CA GLN A 76 -15.66 5.56 6.96
C GLN A 76 -17.05 5.00 7.30
N THR A 77 -17.86 5.77 8.00
CA THR A 77 -19.23 5.38 8.37
C THR A 77 -20.16 5.44 7.16
N HIS A 78 -20.06 6.50 6.36
CA HIS A 78 -20.92 6.72 5.20
C HIS A 78 -20.77 5.62 4.14
N PHE A 79 -19.55 5.19 3.86
CA PHE A 79 -19.25 4.19 2.82
C PHE A 79 -18.99 2.79 3.36
N ALA A 80 -19.22 2.53 4.65
CA ALA A 80 -18.96 1.24 5.28
C ALA A 80 -19.58 0.05 4.53
N ALA A 81 -20.82 0.19 4.09
CA ALA A 81 -21.53 -0.85 3.33
C ALA A 81 -20.85 -1.15 1.98
N GLY A 82 -20.49 -0.09 1.22
CA GLY A 82 -19.83 -0.24 -0.08
C GLY A 82 -18.44 -0.89 0.02
N PHE A 83 -17.64 -0.50 1.02
CA PHE A 83 -16.36 -1.17 1.30
C PHE A 83 -16.56 -2.63 1.70
N ARG A 84 -17.55 -2.92 2.53
CA ARG A 84 -17.88 -4.30 2.94
C ARG A 84 -18.24 -5.18 1.74
N GLU A 85 -19.09 -4.70 0.84
CA GLU A 85 -19.48 -5.42 -0.38
C GLU A 85 -18.28 -5.75 -1.27
N ILE A 86 -17.33 -4.80 -1.42
CA ILE A 86 -16.08 -5.02 -2.15
C ILE A 86 -15.24 -6.09 -1.45
N GLY A 87 -15.08 -6.00 -0.14
CA GLY A 87 -14.32 -6.96 0.64
C GLY A 87 -14.92 -8.37 0.60
N ASP A 88 -16.23 -8.49 0.65
CA ASP A 88 -16.92 -9.78 0.53
C ASP A 88 -16.71 -10.39 -0.86
N TYR A 89 -16.72 -9.56 -1.91
CA TYR A 89 -16.40 -10.02 -3.27
C TYR A 89 -14.95 -10.50 -3.40
N ILE A 90 -13.99 -9.76 -2.81
CA ILE A 90 -12.57 -10.15 -2.79
C ILE A 90 -12.40 -11.52 -2.14
N LYS A 91 -13.01 -11.74 -0.97
CA LYS A 91 -12.95 -13.01 -0.23
C LYS A 91 -13.62 -14.14 -0.99
N ALA A 92 -14.84 -13.92 -1.51
CA ALA A 92 -15.60 -14.94 -2.23
C ALA A 92 -14.89 -15.44 -3.49
N ASN A 93 -14.10 -14.60 -4.16
CA ASN A 93 -13.37 -14.94 -5.37
C ASN A 93 -11.88 -15.23 -5.13
N ASN A 94 -11.47 -15.35 -3.86
CA ASN A 94 -10.07 -15.62 -3.50
C ASN A 94 -9.08 -14.65 -4.17
N LEU A 95 -9.47 -13.37 -4.30
CA LEU A 95 -8.56 -12.31 -4.77
C LEU A 95 -7.55 -11.96 -3.68
N ARG A 96 -6.34 -11.63 -4.06
CA ARG A 96 -5.35 -10.94 -3.20
C ARG A 96 -5.26 -9.48 -3.63
N VAL A 97 -5.31 -8.58 -2.66
CA VAL A 97 -5.19 -7.15 -2.92
C VAL A 97 -4.10 -6.53 -2.06
N SER A 98 -3.54 -5.43 -2.53
CA SER A 98 -2.62 -4.59 -1.77
C SER A 98 -2.81 -3.12 -2.14
N PHE A 99 -2.28 -2.22 -1.33
CA PHE A 99 -2.04 -0.83 -1.70
C PHE A 99 -0.55 -0.55 -1.84
N HIS A 100 -0.23 0.39 -2.72
CA HIS A 100 1.06 1.04 -2.76
C HIS A 100 0.84 2.53 -2.45
N PRO A 101 1.06 2.96 -1.21
CA PRO A 101 1.03 4.37 -0.86
C PRO A 101 1.93 5.19 -1.76
N ASP A 102 1.57 6.45 -1.98
CA ASP A 102 2.34 7.37 -2.81
C ASP A 102 3.79 7.50 -2.30
N GLN A 103 4.71 7.83 -3.20
CA GLN A 103 6.13 8.07 -2.92
C GLN A 103 6.41 9.13 -1.83
N PHE A 104 5.39 9.89 -1.43
CA PHE A 104 5.47 10.86 -0.33
C PHE A 104 5.33 10.21 1.06
N VAL A 105 5.00 8.94 1.15
CA VAL A 105 4.99 8.17 2.40
C VAL A 105 6.41 7.76 2.74
N VAL A 106 7.03 8.52 3.65
CA VAL A 106 8.45 8.39 4.00
C VAL A 106 8.60 8.31 5.52
N LEU A 107 8.67 7.08 6.05
CA LEU A 107 8.78 6.84 7.49
C LEU A 107 10.15 7.24 8.05
N ASN A 108 11.20 7.20 7.26
CA ASN A 108 12.55 7.52 7.69
C ASN A 108 12.93 9.01 7.56
N SER A 109 11.97 9.88 7.27
CA SER A 109 12.23 11.32 7.12
C SER A 109 12.74 11.93 8.44
N PRO A 110 13.74 12.84 8.40
CA PRO A 110 14.14 13.62 9.56
C PRO A 110 13.10 14.71 9.95
N SER A 111 12.10 14.97 9.09
CA SER A 111 11.02 15.92 9.36
C SER A 111 9.86 15.24 10.08
N PRO A 112 9.52 15.64 11.33
CA PRO A 112 8.38 15.08 12.06
C PRO A 112 7.05 15.26 11.32
N ASP A 113 6.87 16.35 10.59
CA ASP A 113 5.65 16.61 9.83
C ASP A 113 5.47 15.65 8.64
N ILE A 114 6.56 15.29 7.97
CA ILE A 114 6.52 14.29 6.90
C ILE A 114 6.18 12.93 7.50
N VAL A 115 6.82 12.54 8.61
CA VAL A 115 6.54 11.28 9.30
C VAL A 115 5.08 11.22 9.74
N ARG A 116 4.56 12.27 10.37
CA ARG A 116 3.15 12.35 10.79
C ARG A 116 2.19 12.12 9.64
N ARG A 117 2.39 12.83 8.52
CA ARG A 117 1.56 12.67 7.31
C ARG A 117 1.68 11.29 6.69
N SER A 118 2.88 10.71 6.70
CA SER A 118 3.13 9.34 6.24
C SER A 118 2.33 8.32 7.07
N ILE A 119 2.34 8.48 8.39
CA ILE A 119 1.55 7.61 9.29
C ILE A 119 0.05 7.80 9.03
N GLN A 120 -0.43 9.04 8.85
CA GLN A 120 -1.84 9.32 8.53
C GLN A 120 -2.27 8.63 7.24
N GLU A 121 -1.43 8.65 6.20
CA GLU A 121 -1.70 7.98 4.93
C GLU A 121 -1.78 6.45 5.10
N LEU A 122 -0.85 5.84 5.85
CA LEU A 122 -0.89 4.41 6.13
C LEU A 122 -2.13 4.01 6.95
N VAL A 123 -2.51 4.82 7.94
CA VAL A 123 -3.72 4.61 8.74
C VAL A 123 -4.97 4.72 7.86
N TYR A 124 -5.03 5.70 6.98
CA TYR A 124 -6.11 5.87 6.01
C TYR A 124 -6.27 4.63 5.12
N GLN A 125 -5.19 4.19 4.48
CA GLN A 125 -5.24 3.02 3.60
C GLN A 125 -5.53 1.73 4.37
N GLY A 126 -4.95 1.56 5.55
CA GLY A 126 -5.26 0.44 6.45
C GLY A 126 -6.74 0.41 6.82
N SER A 127 -7.36 1.58 7.12
CA SER A 127 -8.77 1.65 7.46
C SER A 127 -9.71 1.24 6.32
N MET A 128 -9.33 1.47 5.06
CA MET A 128 -10.11 0.96 3.92
C MET A 128 -10.09 -0.57 3.87
N LEU A 129 -8.92 -1.20 4.11
CA LEU A 129 -8.81 -2.66 4.17
C LEU A 129 -9.61 -3.25 5.35
N ASP A 130 -9.62 -2.56 6.49
CA ASP A 130 -10.42 -2.95 7.67
C ASP A 130 -11.93 -2.83 7.38
N LEU A 131 -12.38 -1.76 6.71
CA LEU A 131 -13.78 -1.61 6.28
C LEU A 131 -14.20 -2.70 5.28
N MET A 132 -13.29 -3.15 4.42
CA MET A 132 -13.50 -4.30 3.54
C MET A 132 -13.53 -5.63 4.32
N GLY A 133 -13.15 -5.64 5.59
CA GLY A 133 -13.05 -6.86 6.42
C GLY A 133 -11.97 -7.81 5.92
N LEU A 134 -10.87 -7.28 5.40
CA LEU A 134 -9.71 -8.05 4.96
C LEU A 134 -8.71 -8.19 6.11
N ASP A 135 -8.03 -9.33 6.16
CA ASP A 135 -7.01 -9.63 7.16
C ASP A 135 -5.64 -9.02 6.82
N GLY A 136 -4.60 -9.35 7.60
CA GLY A 136 -3.23 -8.87 7.43
C GLY A 136 -2.55 -9.32 6.12
N THR A 137 -3.15 -10.22 5.35
CA THR A 137 -2.62 -10.62 4.02
C THR A 137 -2.83 -9.54 2.96
N ALA A 138 -3.75 -8.58 3.18
CA ALA A 138 -3.89 -7.38 2.37
C ALA A 138 -2.85 -6.35 2.82
N LYS A 139 -1.80 -6.15 2.03
CA LYS A 139 -0.58 -5.42 2.41
C LYS A 139 -0.57 -3.96 1.97
N LEU A 140 0.22 -3.16 2.70
CA LEU A 140 0.61 -1.78 2.40
C LEU A 140 2.09 -1.79 2.03
N GLN A 141 2.39 -1.60 0.76
CA GLN A 141 3.74 -1.69 0.19
C GLN A 141 4.39 -0.32 0.17
N ILE A 142 5.53 -0.15 0.84
CA ILE A 142 6.27 1.12 0.87
C ILE A 142 7.76 0.90 0.61
N HIS A 143 8.43 1.95 0.13
CA HIS A 143 9.89 2.01 0.10
C HIS A 143 10.46 2.47 1.44
N VAL A 144 11.77 2.24 1.67
CA VAL A 144 12.45 2.70 2.90
C VAL A 144 12.43 4.24 2.97
N GLY A 145 12.62 4.92 1.84
CA GLY A 145 12.61 6.37 1.73
C GLY A 145 13.96 6.98 1.35
N GLY A 146 14.34 8.11 1.95
CA GLY A 146 15.56 8.83 1.62
C GLY A 146 16.77 8.45 2.49
N LEU A 147 17.98 8.68 1.98
CA LEU A 147 19.23 8.47 2.75
C LEU A 147 19.45 9.54 3.83
N TYR A 148 19.15 10.82 3.50
CA TYR A 148 19.38 11.96 4.41
C TYR A 148 20.77 12.00 5.03
N GLY A 149 21.78 11.71 4.20
CA GLY A 149 23.20 11.75 4.57
C GLY A 149 23.79 10.39 4.96
N GLU A 150 23.15 9.63 5.82
CA GLU A 150 23.68 8.35 6.34
C GLU A 150 22.67 7.22 6.28
N ARG A 151 23.06 6.12 5.63
CA ARG A 151 22.24 4.94 5.39
C ARG A 151 21.76 4.27 6.67
N GLU A 152 22.68 3.98 7.57
CA GLU A 152 22.39 3.33 8.85
C GLU A 152 21.43 4.17 9.72
N LEU A 153 21.66 5.48 9.76
CA LEU A 153 20.79 6.39 10.49
C LEU A 153 19.39 6.48 9.85
N ALA A 154 19.31 6.42 8.51
CA ALA A 154 18.04 6.39 7.79
C ALA A 154 17.23 5.12 8.09
N MET A 155 17.88 3.95 8.13
CA MET A 155 17.25 2.67 8.50
C MET A 155 16.84 2.64 9.98
N SER A 156 17.69 3.17 10.86
CA SER A 156 17.36 3.31 12.29
C SER A 156 16.11 4.19 12.51
N ARG A 157 16.01 5.34 11.82
CA ARG A 157 14.78 6.17 11.86
C ARG A 157 13.55 5.41 11.39
N PHE A 158 13.67 4.68 10.29
CA PHE A 158 12.57 3.83 9.82
C PHE A 158 12.13 2.85 10.90
N ALA A 159 13.07 2.11 11.49
CA ALA A 159 12.79 1.11 12.53
C ALA A 159 12.10 1.75 13.75
N GLN A 160 12.58 2.91 14.20
CA GLN A 160 11.98 3.66 15.31
C GLN A 160 10.53 4.06 15.00
N VAL A 161 10.28 4.63 13.83
CA VAL A 161 8.91 5.04 13.42
C VAL A 161 8.01 3.83 13.21
N HIS A 162 8.51 2.77 12.55
CA HIS A 162 7.78 1.52 12.36
C HIS A 162 7.31 0.93 13.70
N ALA A 163 8.14 0.97 14.74
CA ALA A 163 7.78 0.49 16.08
C ALA A 163 6.58 1.25 16.69
N THR A 164 6.36 2.51 16.28
CA THR A 164 5.25 3.35 16.78
C THR A 164 3.95 3.24 15.96
N LEU A 165 3.97 2.54 14.82
CA LEU A 165 2.77 2.37 14.01
C LEU A 165 1.67 1.62 14.81
N PRO A 166 0.39 1.94 14.58
CA PRO A 166 -0.71 1.12 15.09
C PRO A 166 -0.55 -0.35 14.65
N GLU A 167 -0.84 -1.30 15.53
CA GLU A 167 -0.62 -2.74 15.26
C GLU A 167 -1.33 -3.22 13.99
N ALA A 168 -2.56 -2.73 13.73
CA ALA A 168 -3.30 -3.07 12.51
C ALA A 168 -2.58 -2.60 11.23
N VAL A 169 -1.91 -1.44 11.27
CA VAL A 169 -1.10 -0.91 10.17
C VAL A 169 0.21 -1.69 10.05
N LYS A 170 0.90 -1.90 11.18
CA LYS A 170 2.17 -2.63 11.25
C LYS A 170 2.06 -4.04 10.66
N ALA A 171 0.97 -4.76 10.95
CA ALA A 171 0.71 -6.09 10.41
C ALA A 171 0.54 -6.11 8.87
N ARG A 172 0.27 -4.95 8.26
CA ARG A 172 0.04 -4.80 6.81
C ARG A 172 1.24 -4.25 6.06
N VAL A 173 2.13 -3.50 6.72
CA VAL A 173 3.29 -2.89 6.06
C VAL A 173 4.26 -3.94 5.57
N VAL A 174 4.70 -3.78 4.32
CA VAL A 174 5.82 -4.49 3.71
C VAL A 174 6.77 -3.50 3.06
N VAL A 175 8.06 -3.81 3.04
CA VAL A 175 9.08 -2.93 2.45
C VAL A 175 9.53 -3.49 1.11
N GLU A 176 9.59 -2.63 0.12
CA GLU A 176 10.07 -2.94 -1.23
C GLU A 176 11.52 -2.44 -1.40
N ASN A 177 12.37 -3.26 -2.00
CA ASN A 177 13.69 -2.80 -2.46
C ASN A 177 13.52 -1.76 -3.58
N ASP A 178 14.40 -0.77 -3.63
CA ASP A 178 14.31 0.28 -4.65
C ASP A 178 15.51 0.24 -5.63
N ASP A 179 15.38 1.02 -6.72
CA ASP A 179 16.30 1.06 -7.85
C ASP A 179 17.51 2.00 -7.65
N ARG A 180 17.59 2.72 -6.50
CA ARG A 180 18.56 3.83 -6.32
C ARG A 180 19.26 3.85 -4.98
N LEU A 181 18.55 3.60 -3.88
CA LEU A 181 19.01 3.90 -2.53
C LEU A 181 19.12 2.66 -1.65
N PHE A 182 18.07 1.84 -1.57
CA PHE A 182 17.98 0.73 -0.64
C PHE A 182 17.76 -0.59 -1.38
N PRO A 183 18.85 -1.26 -1.79
CA PRO A 183 18.78 -2.59 -2.42
C PRO A 183 18.26 -3.64 -1.42
N LEU A 184 18.05 -4.86 -1.92
CA LEU A 184 17.56 -5.99 -1.12
C LEU A 184 18.35 -6.19 0.18
N ARG A 185 19.69 -6.05 0.16
CA ARG A 185 20.53 -6.23 1.36
C ARG A 185 20.13 -5.28 2.50
N ASP A 186 19.83 -4.03 2.18
CA ASP A 186 19.40 -3.04 3.17
C ASP A 186 17.99 -3.37 3.70
N CYS A 187 17.11 -3.83 2.81
CA CYS A 187 15.77 -4.29 3.21
C CYS A 187 15.86 -5.52 4.13
N LEU A 188 16.78 -6.45 3.86
CA LEU A 188 17.03 -7.62 4.73
C LEU A 188 17.52 -7.17 6.12
N HIS A 189 18.46 -6.22 6.18
CA HIS A 189 18.90 -5.65 7.45
C HIS A 189 17.73 -4.95 8.18
N LEU A 190 16.88 -4.24 7.45
CA LEU A 190 15.69 -3.62 8.03
C LEU A 190 14.69 -4.67 8.55
N HIS A 191 14.56 -5.80 7.85
CA HIS A 191 13.78 -6.95 8.34
C HIS A 191 14.32 -7.49 9.67
N GLU A 192 15.65 -7.63 9.80
CA GLU A 192 16.28 -8.05 11.07
C GLU A 192 15.95 -7.10 12.23
N LEU A 193 15.90 -5.79 11.96
CA LEU A 193 15.60 -4.77 12.97
C LEU A 193 14.10 -4.72 13.36
N THR A 194 13.20 -5.02 12.44
CA THR A 194 11.77 -4.69 12.58
C THR A 194 10.82 -5.87 12.43
N GLY A 195 11.26 -6.95 11.80
CA GLY A 195 10.41 -8.07 11.39
C GLY A 195 9.51 -7.74 10.18
N VAL A 196 9.65 -6.58 9.53
CA VAL A 196 8.82 -6.21 8.36
C VAL A 196 9.15 -7.12 7.17
N PRO A 197 8.14 -7.75 6.50
CA PRO A 197 8.39 -8.58 5.34
C PRO A 197 8.86 -7.76 4.13
N ILE A 198 9.62 -8.40 3.23
CA ILE A 198 10.14 -7.76 2.03
C ILE A 198 9.31 -8.15 0.82
N LEU A 199 8.73 -7.16 0.15
CA LEU A 199 8.20 -7.31 -1.19
C LEU A 199 9.35 -7.12 -2.18
N PHE A 200 9.66 -8.16 -2.94
CA PHE A 200 10.77 -8.14 -3.87
C PHE A 200 10.34 -7.61 -5.23
N ASP A 201 10.91 -6.47 -5.63
CA ASP A 201 10.82 -5.96 -6.99
C ASP A 201 12.06 -6.40 -7.78
N ASN A 202 11.84 -7.24 -8.77
CA ASN A 202 12.91 -7.81 -9.60
C ASN A 202 13.52 -6.78 -10.55
N PHE A 203 12.75 -5.82 -11.03
CA PHE A 203 13.27 -4.75 -11.89
C PHE A 203 14.17 -3.79 -11.09
N HIS A 204 13.76 -3.42 -9.89
CA HIS A 204 14.62 -2.62 -8.99
C HIS A 204 15.91 -3.37 -8.64
N HIS A 205 15.83 -4.69 -8.42
CA HIS A 205 17.02 -5.51 -8.17
C HIS A 205 17.98 -5.54 -9.36
N GLU A 206 17.47 -5.59 -10.60
CA GLU A 206 18.33 -5.48 -11.80
C GLU A 206 19.03 -4.13 -11.88
N CYS A 207 18.39 -3.06 -11.42
CA CYS A 207 18.98 -1.71 -11.40
C CYS A 207 19.99 -1.52 -10.27
N LEU A 208 19.68 -2.06 -9.08
CA LEU A 208 20.51 -1.89 -7.88
C LEU A 208 20.59 -3.18 -7.06
N ASN A 209 21.77 -3.82 -7.04
CA ASN A 209 22.05 -5.00 -6.24
C ASN A 209 23.51 -5.02 -5.80
N HIS A 210 23.91 -6.00 -5.00
CA HIS A 210 25.28 -6.22 -4.55
C HIS A 210 25.92 -7.46 -5.20
N GLY A 211 25.40 -7.90 -6.35
CA GLY A 211 25.87 -9.07 -7.08
C GLY A 211 25.11 -10.36 -6.74
N GLU A 212 24.04 -10.29 -5.93
CA GLU A 212 23.19 -11.44 -5.67
C GLU A 212 22.44 -11.85 -6.94
N PRO A 213 22.50 -13.15 -7.35
CA PRO A 213 21.70 -13.64 -8.46
C PRO A 213 20.20 -13.54 -8.16
N MET A 214 19.38 -13.27 -9.18
CA MET A 214 17.93 -13.09 -9.07
C MET A 214 17.24 -14.19 -8.25
N HIS A 215 17.58 -15.46 -8.48
CA HIS A 215 16.95 -16.59 -7.79
C HIS A 215 17.31 -16.63 -6.29
N GLU A 216 18.52 -16.21 -5.93
CA GLU A 216 18.95 -16.11 -4.53
C GLU A 216 18.27 -14.93 -3.84
N ALA A 217 18.23 -13.77 -4.49
CA ALA A 217 17.56 -12.58 -4.02
C ALA A 217 16.06 -12.86 -3.73
N LEU A 218 15.37 -13.51 -4.65
CA LEU A 218 13.98 -13.92 -4.47
C LEU A 218 13.80 -14.88 -3.27
N ARG A 219 14.71 -15.85 -3.11
CA ARG A 219 14.68 -16.79 -1.98
C ARG A 219 14.88 -16.08 -0.64
N LEU A 220 15.82 -15.13 -0.57
CA LEU A 220 16.07 -14.34 0.63
C LEU A 220 14.86 -13.48 1.00
N ALA A 221 14.29 -12.78 0.05
CA ALA A 221 13.08 -11.98 0.28
C ALA A 221 11.90 -12.86 0.72
N ALA A 222 11.69 -14.01 0.06
CA ALA A 222 10.62 -14.95 0.41
C ALA A 222 10.77 -15.49 1.84
N ALA A 223 11.99 -15.67 2.34
CA ALA A 223 12.24 -16.15 3.71
C ALA A 223 11.82 -15.14 4.80
N THR A 224 11.59 -13.87 4.45
CA THR A 224 11.11 -12.85 5.40
C THR A 224 9.60 -12.92 5.67
N TRP A 225 8.85 -13.71 4.86
CA TRP A 225 7.41 -13.85 5.00
C TRP A 225 7.06 -14.99 5.95
N HIS A 226 6.10 -14.75 6.83
CA HIS A 226 5.65 -15.75 7.79
C HIS A 226 4.33 -16.37 7.30
N PRO A 227 4.29 -17.70 7.00
CA PRO A 227 3.13 -18.36 6.37
C PRO A 227 1.79 -18.17 7.09
N ALA A 228 1.82 -17.93 8.41
CA ALA A 228 0.61 -17.77 9.22
C ALA A 228 0.15 -16.31 9.39
N ARG A 229 0.98 -15.31 9.00
CA ARG A 229 0.69 -13.89 9.21
C ARG A 229 0.68 -13.07 7.92
N ASP A 230 1.28 -13.59 6.88
CA ASP A 230 1.56 -12.91 5.62
C ASP A 230 0.97 -13.67 4.43
#